data_3f015caebcaebeec3125f40d45a4f5e5
#
_entry.id   3f015caebcaebeec3125f40d45a4f5e5
#
_cell.length_a   1.000
_cell.length_b   1.000
_cell.length_c   1.000
_cell.angle_alpha   90.00
_cell.angle_beta   90.00
_cell.angle_gamma   90.00
#
_symmetry.space_group_name_H-M   'P 1'
#
loop_
_entity.id
_entity.type
_entity.pdbx_description
1 polymer ?
#
loop_
_entity_poly.entity_id
_entity_poly.type
_entity_poly.pdbx_seq_one_letter_code
_entity_poly.pdbx_strand_id
1 'polypeptide(L)'
;MQWEQTVYWYALSISIIRQNAAFVKGFFAGKCGYFYAMGFRRNKIAYFLRTFLQCSLHHAAMPLQTAKNRTSAVPAAYDKPAEGGMHMPLISLCMIVRNEEAVLGRCLDSVADLVDEIILVDTGSTDNTKAVAAEYAAKIYDFPWCDDFSAARNYAVSQAVGDYWLWLDADDVIEGENHEKLRKILEAPEADMVFLPYWLSFDAAGTPQMISRRERIFRRSRGYRFTGAVHEAVVPSGSIRYGDAAVSHRKLHAGDPDRNLHIYQKLLLSGKRFSPREQYYYARELCDHGAYRAALPVLEQFLQEGRGWTPDNIGACLLAGRCYARLEQPDAAMQSLFRSFCYGIPQPEICCEIGGLFLEQQQYPQAAFWYHLAIETGHQPHEGFWRQECCDYLPAIQLCVCYDRMGDISTAAAYNALAGSFRRGDAAVAYNRQYFAEKAARRK
;
A
#
# COMPACT_ATOMS: atom_id res chain seq x y z
N MET A 1 0.87 25.55 -4.02
CA MET A 1 0.78 24.26 -4.74
C MET A 1 -0.32 23.35 -4.23
N GLN A 2 -0.47 23.06 -2.95
CA GLN A 2 -1.57 22.18 -2.43
C GLN A 2 -2.98 22.78 -2.59
N TRP A 3 -3.13 24.10 -2.53
CA TRP A 3 -4.39 24.81 -2.74
C TRP A 3 -4.83 24.82 -4.21
N GLU A 4 -3.93 24.93 -5.15
CA GLU A 4 -4.23 24.93 -6.59
C GLU A 4 -4.67 23.54 -7.08
N GLN A 5 -4.07 22.47 -6.57
CA GLN A 5 -4.51 21.11 -6.84
C GLN A 5 -5.93 20.85 -6.28
N THR A 6 -6.21 21.29 -5.07
CA THR A 6 -7.55 21.14 -4.46
C THR A 6 -8.61 21.93 -5.25
N VAL A 7 -8.30 23.12 -5.72
CA VAL A 7 -9.20 23.94 -6.55
C VAL A 7 -9.37 23.32 -7.95
N TYR A 8 -8.31 22.76 -8.53
CA TYR A 8 -8.38 22.04 -9.81
C TYR A 8 -9.25 20.79 -9.73
N TRP A 9 -9.11 20.00 -8.66
CA TRP A 9 -9.95 18.83 -8.40
C TRP A 9 -11.39 19.20 -8.07
N TYR A 10 -11.62 20.30 -7.37
CA TYR A 10 -12.96 20.83 -7.13
C TYR A 10 -13.61 21.30 -8.44
N ALA A 11 -12.84 21.97 -9.30
CA ALA A 11 -13.31 22.41 -10.63
C ALA A 11 -13.53 21.21 -11.57
N LEU A 12 -12.67 20.19 -11.54
CA LEU A 12 -12.85 18.96 -12.30
C LEU A 12 -14.05 18.16 -11.79
N SER A 13 -14.22 18.04 -10.48
CA SER A 13 -15.40 17.42 -9.86
C SER A 13 -16.68 18.18 -10.21
N ILE A 14 -16.65 19.51 -10.21
CA ILE A 14 -17.79 20.34 -10.65
C ILE A 14 -18.00 20.22 -12.17
N SER A 15 -16.96 20.11 -12.97
CA SER A 15 -17.05 19.87 -14.42
C SER A 15 -17.64 18.49 -14.72
N ILE A 16 -17.19 17.46 -14.02
CA ILE A 16 -17.75 16.10 -14.08
C ILE A 16 -19.19 16.09 -13.57
N ILE A 17 -19.51 16.81 -12.50
CA ILE A 17 -20.87 16.98 -11.98
C ILE A 17 -21.72 17.81 -12.95
N ARG A 18 -21.18 18.83 -13.62
CA ARG A 18 -21.91 19.60 -14.63
C ARG A 18 -22.11 18.83 -15.94
N GLN A 19 -21.13 18.07 -16.40
CA GLN A 19 -21.31 17.12 -17.51
C GLN A 19 -22.29 16.02 -17.14
N ASN A 20 -22.25 15.54 -15.88
CA ASN A 20 -23.18 14.55 -15.37
C ASN A 20 -24.52 15.15 -14.89
N ALA A 21 -24.65 16.46 -14.69
CA ALA A 21 -25.94 17.11 -14.41
C ALA A 21 -26.82 17.18 -15.67
N ALA A 22 -26.22 17.31 -16.87
CA ALA A 22 -26.94 17.07 -18.13
C ALA A 22 -27.29 15.56 -18.27
N PHE A 23 -26.44 14.69 -17.79
CA PHE A 23 -26.59 13.25 -17.71
C PHE A 23 -27.66 12.84 -16.67
N VAL A 24 -27.62 13.42 -15.48
CA VAL A 24 -28.65 13.25 -14.42
C VAL A 24 -30.00 13.82 -14.86
N LYS A 25 -30.04 14.98 -15.51
CA LYS A 25 -31.28 15.52 -16.12
C LYS A 25 -31.81 14.66 -17.24
N GLY A 26 -30.94 14.07 -18.07
CA GLY A 26 -31.31 13.11 -19.12
C GLY A 26 -31.86 11.80 -18.54
N PHE A 27 -31.36 11.39 -17.37
CA PHE A 27 -31.82 10.21 -16.63
C PHE A 27 -33.25 10.39 -16.11
N PHE A 28 -33.57 11.55 -15.50
CA PHE A 28 -34.91 11.88 -15.03
C PHE A 28 -35.90 12.17 -16.17
N ALA A 29 -35.40 12.54 -17.36
CA ALA A 29 -36.22 12.81 -18.54
C ALA A 29 -36.54 11.55 -19.39
N GLY A 30 -36.25 10.34 -18.91
CA GLY A 30 -36.66 9.10 -19.56
C GLY A 30 -35.79 8.62 -20.73
N LYS A 31 -34.64 9.27 -21.01
CA LYS A 31 -33.69 8.83 -22.03
C LYS A 31 -32.60 7.90 -21.46
N CYS A 32 -33.00 6.81 -20.84
CA CYS A 32 -32.14 5.88 -20.07
C CYS A 32 -31.37 4.83 -20.89
N GLY A 33 -31.18 5.01 -22.21
CA GLY A 33 -30.52 4.00 -23.04
C GLY A 33 -29.08 3.65 -22.62
N TYR A 34 -28.35 4.61 -22.06
CA TYR A 34 -26.93 4.43 -21.72
C TYR A 34 -26.67 3.53 -20.50
N PHE A 35 -27.48 3.63 -19.45
CA PHE A 35 -27.33 2.76 -18.25
C PHE A 35 -27.85 1.34 -18.47
N TYR A 36 -28.85 1.18 -19.33
CA TYR A 36 -29.29 -0.14 -19.76
C TYR A 36 -28.22 -0.85 -20.59
N ALA A 37 -27.46 -0.11 -21.40
CA ALA A 37 -26.31 -0.65 -22.12
C ALA A 37 -25.17 -1.09 -21.20
N MET A 38 -25.09 -0.54 -19.96
CA MET A 38 -24.12 -0.93 -18.92
C MET A 38 -24.60 -2.09 -18.04
N GLY A 39 -25.72 -2.72 -18.30
CA GLY A 39 -26.20 -3.93 -17.58
C GLY A 39 -26.69 -3.70 -16.14
N PHE A 40 -26.83 -2.46 -15.70
CA PHE A 40 -27.34 -2.18 -14.35
C PHE A 40 -28.87 -2.31 -14.27
N ARG A 41 -29.36 -3.16 -13.36
CA ARG A 41 -30.79 -3.18 -13.01
C ARG A 41 -31.17 -1.90 -12.26
N ARG A 42 -32.41 -1.39 -12.50
CA ARG A 42 -32.92 -0.11 -11.93
C ARG A 42 -32.62 0.10 -10.44
N ASN A 43 -32.74 -0.95 -9.63
CA ASN A 43 -32.52 -0.88 -8.18
C ASN A 43 -31.02 -0.71 -7.81
N LYS A 44 -30.08 -1.22 -8.63
CA LYS A 44 -28.63 -1.08 -8.39
C LYS A 44 -28.12 0.31 -8.74
N ILE A 45 -28.69 0.94 -9.76
CA ILE A 45 -28.40 2.34 -10.14
C ILE A 45 -28.91 3.29 -9.04
N ALA A 46 -30.10 3.07 -8.51
CA ALA A 46 -30.66 3.87 -7.43
C ALA A 46 -29.81 3.76 -6.15
N TYR A 47 -29.26 2.58 -5.86
CA TYR A 47 -28.37 2.37 -4.71
C TYR A 47 -27.03 3.09 -4.93
N PHE A 48 -26.40 2.95 -6.11
CA PHE A 48 -25.16 3.65 -6.46
C PHE A 48 -25.30 5.18 -6.34
N LEU A 49 -26.36 5.75 -6.92
CA LEU A 49 -26.66 7.19 -6.83
C LEU A 49 -26.97 7.62 -5.40
N ARG A 50 -27.66 6.78 -4.62
CA ARG A 50 -27.98 7.06 -3.22
C ARG A 50 -26.74 7.06 -2.34
N THR A 51 -25.84 6.07 -2.53
CA THR A 51 -24.57 5.97 -1.81
C THR A 51 -23.65 7.12 -2.19
N PHE A 52 -23.54 7.44 -3.48
CA PHE A 52 -22.75 8.55 -3.99
C PHE A 52 -23.29 9.91 -3.48
N LEU A 53 -24.61 10.12 -3.49
CA LEU A 53 -25.23 11.33 -2.95
C LEU A 53 -25.12 11.41 -1.43
N GLN A 54 -25.24 10.30 -0.69
CA GLN A 54 -25.02 10.27 0.76
C GLN A 54 -23.59 10.59 1.12
N CYS A 55 -22.60 10.06 0.39
CA CYS A 55 -21.18 10.40 0.58
C CYS A 55 -20.92 11.88 0.29
N SER A 56 -21.48 12.40 -0.79
CA SER A 56 -21.35 13.82 -1.15
C SER A 56 -22.02 14.75 -0.12
N LEU A 57 -23.16 14.35 0.47
CA LEU A 57 -23.84 15.09 1.52
C LEU A 57 -23.13 14.99 2.88
N HIS A 58 -22.49 13.85 3.19
CA HIS A 58 -21.69 13.70 4.41
C HIS A 58 -20.43 14.58 4.38
N HIS A 59 -19.79 14.72 3.23
CA HIS A 59 -18.65 15.63 3.06
C HIS A 59 -19.05 17.10 3.06
N ALA A 60 -20.27 17.41 2.60
CA ALA A 60 -20.82 18.78 2.65
C ALA A 60 -21.32 19.18 4.06
N ALA A 61 -21.59 18.21 4.93
CA ALA A 61 -22.09 18.43 6.30
C ALA A 61 -20.99 18.44 7.38
N MET A 62 -19.73 18.19 7.01
CA MET A 62 -18.64 18.45 7.94
C MET A 62 -18.42 19.97 8.03
N PRO A 63 -18.58 20.58 9.22
CA PRO A 63 -18.23 21.98 9.39
C PRO A 63 -16.74 22.11 9.10
N LEU A 64 -16.39 23.00 8.18
CA LEU A 64 -15.04 23.53 8.05
C LEU A 64 -14.63 24.02 9.45
N GLN A 65 -13.93 23.20 10.21
CA GLN A 65 -13.18 23.68 11.35
C GLN A 65 -12.12 24.61 10.76
N THR A 66 -12.53 25.86 10.63
CA THR A 66 -11.59 26.97 10.50
C THR A 66 -10.60 26.81 11.65
N ALA A 67 -9.38 26.45 11.30
CA ALA A 67 -8.25 26.57 12.21
C ALA A 67 -8.15 28.04 12.61
N LYS A 68 -8.90 28.41 13.66
CA LYS A 68 -8.67 29.67 14.36
C LYS A 68 -7.28 29.54 14.97
N ASN A 69 -6.37 30.35 14.44
CA ASN A 69 -5.09 30.66 15.03
C ASN A 69 -5.23 30.76 16.54
N ARG A 70 -4.82 29.71 17.25
CA ARG A 70 -4.37 29.87 18.61
C ARG A 70 -2.92 30.27 18.52
N THR A 71 -2.71 31.59 18.56
CA THR A 71 -1.46 32.15 19.04
C THR A 71 -1.31 31.71 20.50
N SER A 72 -0.59 30.68 20.73
CA SER A 72 -0.07 30.33 22.04
C SER A 72 1.43 30.13 21.91
N ALA A 73 2.15 31.05 22.57
CA ALA A 73 3.52 31.00 23.06
C ALA A 73 4.51 30.27 22.14
N VAL A 74 5.32 31.04 21.46
CA VAL A 74 6.61 30.62 20.93
C VAL A 74 7.40 29.97 22.07
N PRO A 75 7.76 28.69 22.00
CA PRO A 75 8.78 28.15 22.89
C PRO A 75 10.12 28.77 22.48
N ALA A 76 10.91 29.09 23.51
CA ALA A 76 12.18 29.78 23.46
C ALA A 76 13.11 29.30 22.32
N ALA A 77 13.78 30.28 21.78
CA ALA A 77 15.04 30.28 21.02
C ALA A 77 15.54 28.89 20.57
N TYR A 78 15.43 28.66 19.25
CA TYR A 78 16.40 27.82 18.58
C TYR A 78 17.78 28.47 18.80
N ASP A 79 18.62 27.86 19.61
CA ASP A 79 20.06 28.11 19.55
C ASP A 79 20.49 27.79 18.13
N LYS A 80 20.85 28.83 17.36
CA LYS A 80 21.57 28.66 16.10
C LYS A 80 22.84 27.88 16.42
N PRO A 81 23.14 26.78 15.69
CA PRO A 81 24.44 26.16 15.81
C PRO A 81 25.49 27.24 15.48
N ALA A 82 26.54 27.31 16.28
CA ALA A 82 27.69 28.13 16.04
C ALA A 82 28.23 27.86 14.63
N GLU A 83 28.55 28.91 13.90
CA GLU A 83 29.27 28.85 12.62
C GLU A 83 30.52 28.01 12.78
N GLY A 84 30.61 26.86 12.11
CA GLY A 84 31.82 26.07 12.10
C GLY A 84 31.63 24.62 11.73
N GLY A 85 31.76 24.28 10.42
CA GLY A 85 31.84 22.91 9.94
C GLY A 85 30.47 22.26 9.77
N MET A 86 30.25 21.66 8.61
CA MET A 86 29.07 20.84 8.32
C MET A 86 29.18 19.57 9.19
N HIS A 87 28.55 19.57 10.38
CA HIS A 87 28.50 18.39 11.25
C HIS A 87 27.54 17.41 10.62
N MET A 88 28.08 16.32 10.05
CA MET A 88 27.25 15.23 9.57
C MET A 88 26.57 14.57 10.77
N PRO A 89 25.26 14.31 10.70
CA PRO A 89 24.54 13.67 11.78
C PRO A 89 25.01 12.22 11.99
N LEU A 90 25.15 11.80 13.24
CA LEU A 90 25.44 10.40 13.57
C LEU A 90 24.19 9.54 13.38
N ILE A 91 24.34 8.39 12.74
CA ILE A 91 23.27 7.48 12.36
C ILE A 91 23.42 6.15 13.12
N SER A 92 22.39 5.74 13.84
CA SER A 92 22.30 4.41 14.46
C SER A 92 21.42 3.48 13.61
N LEU A 93 21.93 2.34 13.14
CA LEU A 93 21.11 1.27 12.60
C LEU A 93 20.54 0.43 13.75
N CYS A 94 19.23 0.32 13.85
CA CYS A 94 18.53 -0.47 14.87
C CYS A 94 17.84 -1.66 14.23
N MET A 95 18.20 -2.88 14.63
CA MET A 95 17.66 -4.12 14.09
C MET A 95 17.15 -5.03 15.19
N ILE A 96 16.14 -5.84 14.88
CA ILE A 96 15.73 -7.01 15.67
C ILE A 96 15.90 -8.24 14.79
N VAL A 97 16.45 -9.31 15.34
CA VAL A 97 16.77 -10.53 14.59
C VAL A 97 16.39 -11.79 15.35
N ARG A 98 16.13 -12.86 14.60
CA ARG A 98 16.01 -14.22 15.13
C ARG A 98 16.25 -15.26 14.03
N ASN A 99 17.33 -16.03 14.15
CA ASN A 99 17.70 -17.08 13.19
C ASN A 99 17.81 -16.56 11.74
N GLU A 100 18.66 -15.56 11.55
CA GLU A 100 18.83 -14.83 10.29
C GLU A 100 20.28 -14.98 9.74
N GLU A 101 21.03 -16.04 10.14
CA GLU A 101 22.42 -16.24 9.73
C GLU A 101 22.62 -16.23 8.22
N ALA A 102 21.60 -16.69 7.44
CA ALA A 102 21.67 -16.80 6.00
C ALA A 102 21.50 -15.46 5.25
N VAL A 103 20.93 -14.44 5.89
CA VAL A 103 20.54 -13.18 5.22
C VAL A 103 21.15 -11.94 5.87
N LEU A 104 21.46 -11.98 7.16
CA LEU A 104 21.92 -10.81 7.93
C LEU A 104 23.19 -10.18 7.34
N GLY A 105 24.18 -10.99 6.93
CA GLY A 105 25.43 -10.48 6.33
C GLY A 105 25.16 -9.63 5.11
N ARG A 106 24.30 -10.10 4.21
CA ARG A 106 23.89 -9.36 3.00
C ARG A 106 23.20 -8.03 3.30
N CYS A 107 22.36 -7.97 4.34
CA CYS A 107 21.75 -6.75 4.82
C CYS A 107 22.83 -5.77 5.30
N LEU A 108 23.70 -6.22 6.20
CA LEU A 108 24.76 -5.40 6.79
C LEU A 108 25.77 -4.92 5.74
N ASP A 109 26.18 -5.78 4.79
CA ASP A 109 27.04 -5.38 3.66
C ASP A 109 26.48 -4.19 2.86
N SER A 110 25.16 -4.07 2.79
CA SER A 110 24.47 -3.03 1.99
C SER A 110 24.32 -1.70 2.71
N VAL A 111 24.66 -1.62 4.01
CA VAL A 111 24.36 -0.41 4.81
C VAL A 111 25.41 -0.06 5.86
N ALA A 112 26.33 -0.97 6.20
CA ALA A 112 27.28 -0.77 7.32
C ALA A 112 28.20 0.43 7.12
N ASP A 113 28.57 0.78 5.88
CA ASP A 113 29.39 1.94 5.55
C ASP A 113 28.61 3.27 5.53
N LEU A 114 27.29 3.23 5.76
CA LEU A 114 26.39 4.39 5.79
C LEU A 114 25.99 4.80 7.21
N VAL A 115 26.37 4.02 8.23
CA VAL A 115 25.91 4.21 9.61
C VAL A 115 27.10 4.24 10.58
N ASP A 116 26.96 4.96 11.69
CA ASP A 116 28.02 5.13 12.68
C ASP A 116 28.01 4.06 13.76
N GLU A 117 26.85 3.43 14.00
CA GLU A 117 26.73 2.31 14.90
C GLU A 117 25.63 1.34 14.43
N ILE A 118 25.83 0.07 14.77
CA ILE A 118 24.87 -1.01 14.53
C ILE A 118 24.41 -1.56 15.85
N ILE A 119 23.09 -1.48 16.12
CA ILE A 119 22.44 -2.03 17.30
C ILE A 119 21.58 -3.19 16.84
N LEU A 120 21.92 -4.37 17.33
CA LEU A 120 21.23 -5.60 16.98
C LEU A 120 20.63 -6.21 18.25
N VAL A 121 19.32 -6.35 18.27
CA VAL A 121 18.58 -7.00 19.35
C VAL A 121 18.20 -8.40 18.91
N ASP A 122 18.82 -9.38 19.55
CA ASP A 122 18.53 -10.80 19.32
C ASP A 122 17.35 -11.26 20.17
N THR A 123 16.32 -11.80 19.54
CA THR A 123 15.09 -12.27 20.19
C THR A 123 15.07 -13.77 20.44
N GLY A 124 16.26 -14.39 20.52
CA GLY A 124 16.46 -15.79 20.85
C GLY A 124 16.88 -16.64 19.65
N SER A 125 17.94 -16.22 18.95
CA SER A 125 18.57 -17.03 17.89
C SER A 125 19.26 -18.25 18.46
N THR A 126 19.20 -19.35 17.70
CA THR A 126 19.84 -20.64 17.98
C THR A 126 20.86 -21.04 16.93
N ASP A 127 21.01 -20.20 15.91
CA ASP A 127 21.96 -20.31 14.80
C ASP A 127 23.16 -19.35 14.96
N ASN A 128 23.93 -19.11 13.91
CA ASN A 128 25.10 -18.24 13.95
C ASN A 128 24.78 -16.73 13.77
N THR A 129 23.53 -16.31 13.87
CA THR A 129 23.11 -14.90 13.67
C THR A 129 24.00 -13.92 14.45
N LYS A 130 24.26 -14.19 15.73
CA LYS A 130 25.11 -13.31 16.57
C LYS A 130 26.57 -13.29 16.12
N ALA A 131 27.08 -14.41 15.64
CA ALA A 131 28.45 -14.48 15.12
C ALA A 131 28.60 -13.63 13.85
N VAL A 132 27.63 -13.72 12.93
CA VAL A 132 27.58 -12.86 11.73
C VAL A 132 27.52 -11.39 12.12
N ALA A 133 26.66 -11.00 13.04
CA ALA A 133 26.55 -9.61 13.52
C ALA A 133 27.86 -9.07 14.11
N ALA A 134 28.63 -9.92 14.83
CA ALA A 134 29.89 -9.54 15.44
C ALA A 134 30.97 -9.15 14.42
N GLU A 135 30.93 -9.72 13.19
CA GLU A 135 31.86 -9.36 12.11
C GLU A 135 31.71 -7.89 11.66
N TYR A 136 30.55 -7.27 11.88
CA TYR A 136 30.26 -5.87 11.58
C TYR A 136 30.39 -4.93 12.80
N ALA A 137 31.06 -5.37 13.85
CA ALA A 137 31.19 -4.63 15.11
C ALA A 137 29.83 -4.19 15.73
N ALA A 138 28.78 -4.95 15.48
CA ALA A 138 27.44 -4.65 16.02
C ALA A 138 27.40 -4.78 17.54
N LYS A 139 26.71 -3.83 18.18
CA LYS A 139 26.36 -3.92 19.62
C LYS A 139 25.17 -4.86 19.75
N ILE A 140 25.42 -6.06 20.29
CA ILE A 140 24.42 -7.13 20.38
C ILE A 140 23.78 -7.13 21.77
N TYR A 141 22.45 -7.13 21.80
CA TYR A 141 21.64 -7.17 23.01
C TYR A 141 20.65 -8.34 22.95
N ASP A 142 20.53 -9.10 24.02
CA ASP A 142 19.52 -10.14 24.16
C ASP A 142 18.18 -9.56 24.63
N PHE A 143 17.09 -9.96 23.98
CA PHE A 143 15.73 -9.59 24.34
C PHE A 143 14.83 -10.83 24.31
N PRO A 144 14.32 -11.29 25.47
CA PRO A 144 13.41 -12.43 25.51
C PRO A 144 12.15 -12.14 24.68
N TRP A 145 11.87 -12.99 23.69
CA TRP A 145 10.69 -12.81 22.86
C TRP A 145 9.39 -12.84 23.66
N CYS A 146 8.53 -11.84 23.49
CA CYS A 146 7.30 -11.64 24.25
C CYS A 146 6.04 -11.50 23.34
N ASP A 147 6.08 -12.01 22.12
CA ASP A 147 5.00 -11.89 21.13
C ASP A 147 4.63 -10.43 20.79
N ASP A 148 5.60 -9.52 20.85
CA ASP A 148 5.44 -8.10 20.57
C ASP A 148 6.67 -7.53 19.85
N PHE A 149 6.53 -7.31 18.54
CA PHE A 149 7.58 -6.72 17.71
C PHE A 149 7.90 -5.28 18.11
N SER A 150 6.88 -4.50 18.50
CA SER A 150 7.10 -3.11 18.91
C SER A 150 7.94 -3.01 20.18
N ALA A 151 7.78 -3.95 21.11
CA ALA A 151 8.59 -4.01 22.33
C ALA A 151 10.08 -4.25 22.00
N ALA A 152 10.38 -5.23 21.15
CA ALA A 152 11.74 -5.54 20.72
C ALA A 152 12.38 -4.37 19.95
N ARG A 153 11.65 -3.76 18.98
CA ARG A 153 12.15 -2.58 18.23
C ARG A 153 12.36 -1.37 19.13
N ASN A 154 11.45 -1.10 20.05
CA ASN A 154 11.60 0.01 20.99
C ASN A 154 12.78 -0.21 21.93
N TYR A 155 13.09 -1.46 22.29
CA TYR A 155 14.29 -1.78 23.04
C TYR A 155 15.55 -1.49 22.21
N ALA A 156 15.59 -1.88 20.92
CA ALA A 156 16.69 -1.54 20.04
C ALA A 156 16.88 -0.02 19.90
N VAL A 157 15.82 0.73 19.63
CA VAL A 157 15.84 2.20 19.55
C VAL A 157 16.31 2.84 20.85
N SER A 158 16.02 2.26 22.02
CA SER A 158 16.45 2.81 23.32
C SER A 158 17.98 2.71 23.54
N GLN A 159 18.68 1.85 22.77
CA GLN A 159 20.13 1.71 22.82
C GLN A 159 20.85 2.67 21.87
N ALA A 160 20.13 3.33 20.95
CA ALA A 160 20.67 4.23 19.96
C ALA A 160 21.21 5.52 20.58
N VAL A 161 22.41 5.94 20.14
CA VAL A 161 23.06 7.18 20.60
C VAL A 161 23.20 8.22 19.47
N GLY A 162 23.02 7.83 18.20
CA GLY A 162 23.08 8.72 17.05
C GLY A 162 22.05 9.85 17.09
N ASP A 163 22.24 10.87 16.26
CA ASP A 163 21.27 11.97 16.09
C ASP A 163 19.99 11.50 15.42
N TYR A 164 20.14 10.52 14.53
CA TYR A 164 19.06 9.79 13.88
C TYR A 164 19.23 8.30 14.07
N TRP A 165 18.12 7.57 13.97
CA TRP A 165 18.13 6.12 13.87
C TRP A 165 17.39 5.67 12.60
N LEU A 166 17.96 4.64 11.97
CA LEU A 166 17.43 3.91 10.83
C LEU A 166 17.07 2.52 11.30
N TRP A 167 16.02 1.91 10.78
CA TRP A 167 15.74 0.50 11.02
C TRP A 167 15.62 -0.28 9.71
N LEU A 168 16.10 -1.52 9.74
CA LEU A 168 15.96 -2.52 8.68
C LEU A 168 15.61 -3.86 9.31
N ASP A 169 14.93 -4.70 8.53
CA ASP A 169 14.81 -6.13 8.83
C ASP A 169 16.06 -6.86 8.31
N ALA A 170 16.36 -8.05 8.86
CA ALA A 170 17.58 -8.79 8.50
C ALA A 170 17.65 -9.22 7.01
N ASP A 171 16.49 -9.31 6.37
CA ASP A 171 16.33 -9.65 4.96
C ASP A 171 16.08 -8.43 4.05
N ASP A 172 16.19 -7.21 4.59
CA ASP A 172 16.20 -5.98 3.81
C ASP A 172 17.60 -5.72 3.22
N VAL A 173 17.66 -5.17 2.01
CA VAL A 173 18.91 -4.86 1.30
C VAL A 173 18.77 -3.51 0.57
N ILE A 174 19.84 -2.71 0.61
CA ILE A 174 19.94 -1.45 -0.15
C ILE A 174 20.74 -1.75 -1.42
N GLU A 175 20.05 -1.84 -2.57
CA GLU A 175 20.66 -2.33 -3.81
C GLU A 175 20.99 -1.22 -4.81
N GLY A 176 22.13 -1.36 -5.50
CA GLY A 176 22.49 -0.55 -6.64
C GLY A 176 22.54 0.97 -6.35
N GLU A 177 21.85 1.76 -7.16
CA GLU A 177 21.81 3.22 -7.00
C GLU A 177 21.13 3.71 -5.71
N ASN A 178 20.34 2.83 -5.04
CA ASN A 178 19.67 3.19 -3.79
C ASN A 178 20.67 3.39 -2.65
N HIS A 179 21.83 2.75 -2.69
CA HIS A 179 22.90 2.94 -1.72
C HIS A 179 23.37 4.41 -1.70
N GLU A 180 23.70 4.96 -2.86
CA GLU A 180 24.13 6.35 -2.98
C GLU A 180 22.99 7.35 -2.69
N LYS A 181 21.75 7.02 -3.06
CA LYS A 181 20.58 7.83 -2.69
C LYS A 181 20.38 7.85 -1.17
N LEU A 182 20.53 6.69 -0.50
CA LEU A 182 20.42 6.62 0.95
C LEU A 182 21.54 7.40 1.63
N ARG A 183 22.79 7.28 1.15
CA ARG A 183 23.93 8.09 1.64
C ARG A 183 23.58 9.58 1.69
N LYS A 184 23.09 10.14 0.58
CA LYS A 184 22.72 11.57 0.49
C LYS A 184 21.58 11.94 1.44
N ILE A 185 20.65 11.03 1.69
CA ILE A 185 19.56 11.26 2.63
C ILE A 185 20.11 11.27 4.07
N LEU A 186 21.02 10.36 4.41
CA LEU A 186 21.60 10.24 5.76
C LEU A 186 22.56 11.40 6.08
N GLU A 187 23.30 11.91 5.09
CA GLU A 187 24.15 13.08 5.24
C GLU A 187 23.35 14.34 5.59
N ALA A 188 22.13 14.47 5.07
CA ALA A 188 21.21 15.59 5.32
C ALA A 188 19.76 15.12 5.36
N PRO A 189 19.30 14.50 6.47
CA PRO A 189 17.92 14.01 6.56
C PRO A 189 16.87 15.13 6.47
N GLU A 190 17.17 16.33 6.96
CA GLU A 190 16.38 17.57 6.86
C GLU A 190 14.94 17.48 7.39
N ALA A 191 14.60 16.39 8.10
CA ALA A 191 13.26 16.13 8.62
C ALA A 191 13.33 15.38 9.94
N ASP A 192 12.22 15.33 10.65
CA ASP A 192 12.09 14.54 11.87
C ASP A 192 11.85 13.07 11.56
N MET A 193 11.21 12.79 10.41
CA MET A 193 10.91 11.45 9.92
C MET A 193 11.08 11.39 8.40
N VAL A 194 11.73 10.33 7.89
CA VAL A 194 11.87 10.09 6.45
C VAL A 194 11.21 8.77 6.08
N PHE A 195 10.31 8.85 5.10
CA PHE A 195 9.70 7.68 4.45
C PHE A 195 10.51 7.27 3.23
N LEU A 196 10.78 5.97 3.09
CA LEU A 196 11.46 5.40 1.93
C LEU A 196 10.54 4.43 1.21
N PRO A 197 10.69 4.27 -0.14
CA PRO A 197 10.06 3.19 -0.87
C PRO A 197 10.49 1.84 -0.31
N TYR A 198 9.55 0.90 -0.16
CA TYR A 198 9.79 -0.45 0.29
C TYR A 198 9.27 -1.44 -0.75
N TRP A 199 10.17 -2.17 -1.37
CA TRP A 199 9.89 -3.15 -2.41
C TRP A 199 9.74 -4.53 -1.79
N LEU A 200 8.50 -5.02 -1.71
CA LEU A 200 8.14 -6.22 -0.94
C LEU A 200 8.16 -7.50 -1.75
N SER A 201 7.97 -7.43 -3.06
CA SER A 201 8.05 -8.57 -3.96
C SER A 201 8.50 -8.15 -5.35
N PHE A 202 9.01 -9.11 -6.12
CA PHE A 202 9.60 -8.87 -7.43
C PHE A 202 9.07 -9.92 -8.41
N ASP A 203 9.05 -9.57 -9.70
CA ASP A 203 8.85 -10.55 -10.77
C ASP A 203 10.14 -11.31 -11.10
N ALA A 204 10.06 -12.23 -12.07
CA ALA A 204 11.22 -13.01 -12.52
C ALA A 204 12.35 -12.17 -13.15
N ALA A 205 12.06 -10.95 -13.58
CA ALA A 205 13.04 -10.00 -14.12
C ALA A 205 13.65 -9.10 -13.03
N GLY A 206 13.21 -9.23 -11.78
CA GLY A 206 13.66 -8.41 -10.65
C GLY A 206 12.92 -7.07 -10.54
N THR A 207 11.84 -6.84 -11.29
CA THR A 207 11.05 -5.63 -11.23
C THR A 207 10.14 -5.67 -10.00
N PRO A 208 10.09 -4.60 -9.16
CA PRO A 208 9.21 -4.55 -8.00
C PRO A 208 7.73 -4.69 -8.39
N GLN A 209 7.00 -5.58 -7.71
CA GLN A 209 5.57 -5.85 -7.96
C GLN A 209 4.67 -5.41 -6.83
N MET A 210 5.09 -5.56 -5.57
CA MET A 210 4.38 -5.02 -4.41
C MET A 210 5.25 -3.95 -3.77
N ILE A 211 4.72 -2.77 -3.71
CA ILE A 211 5.43 -1.58 -3.24
C ILE A 211 4.63 -0.93 -2.11
N SER A 212 5.35 -0.34 -1.17
CA SER A 212 4.81 0.47 -0.09
C SER A 212 5.78 1.61 0.21
N ARG A 213 5.39 2.54 1.05
CA ARG A 213 6.32 3.48 1.69
C ARG A 213 6.34 3.21 3.18
N ARG A 214 7.53 3.12 3.77
CA ARG A 214 7.71 2.90 5.20
C ARG A 214 8.54 4.02 5.79
N GLU A 215 8.16 4.38 6.99
CA GLU A 215 8.93 5.25 7.85
C GLU A 215 10.21 4.54 8.28
N ARG A 216 11.38 5.02 7.85
CA ARG A 216 12.65 4.32 8.04
C ARG A 216 13.69 5.09 8.84
N ILE A 217 13.71 6.44 8.77
CA ILE A 217 14.73 7.27 9.40
C ILE A 217 14.03 8.26 10.32
N PHE A 218 14.55 8.42 11.55
CA PHE A 218 13.90 9.21 12.58
C PHE A 218 14.91 10.02 13.37
N ARG A 219 14.59 11.29 13.62
CA ARG A 219 15.35 12.12 14.56
C ARG A 219 15.18 11.62 15.99
N ARG A 220 16.26 11.15 16.61
CA ARG A 220 16.23 10.53 17.94
C ARG A 220 15.65 11.44 19.03
N SER A 221 15.93 12.73 19.01
CA SER A 221 15.44 13.70 20.00
C SER A 221 13.91 13.84 20.03
N ARG A 222 13.19 13.34 19.01
CA ARG A 222 11.72 13.34 18.97
C ARG A 222 11.08 12.24 19.78
N GLY A 223 11.84 11.24 20.21
CA GLY A 223 11.34 10.15 21.04
C GLY A 223 10.31 9.24 20.39
N TYR A 224 10.38 9.06 19.07
CA TYR A 224 9.49 8.17 18.31
C TYR A 224 9.52 6.74 18.87
N ARG A 225 8.36 6.09 18.85
CA ARG A 225 8.16 4.72 19.33
C ARG A 225 7.28 3.94 18.38
N PHE A 226 7.62 2.67 18.18
CA PHE A 226 6.75 1.71 17.51
C PHE A 226 5.54 1.37 18.37
N THR A 227 4.41 1.14 17.73
CA THR A 227 3.15 0.70 18.35
C THR A 227 2.53 -0.44 17.57
N GLY A 228 1.89 -1.38 18.25
CA GLY A 228 1.30 -2.59 17.68
C GLY A 228 2.21 -3.80 17.86
N ALA A 229 1.67 -4.90 18.41
CA ALA A 229 2.44 -6.12 18.64
C ALA A 229 2.89 -6.79 17.32
N VAL A 230 2.07 -6.65 16.26
CA VAL A 230 2.33 -7.12 14.91
C VAL A 230 1.97 -5.99 13.93
N HIS A 231 2.63 -5.94 12.79
CA HIS A 231 2.50 -4.84 11.81
C HIS A 231 2.71 -3.47 12.48
N GLU A 232 3.68 -3.44 13.37
CA GLU A 232 4.06 -2.27 14.14
C GLU A 232 4.45 -1.10 13.24
N ALA A 233 4.12 0.10 13.69
CA ALA A 233 4.42 1.32 12.99
C ALA A 233 4.69 2.46 13.97
N VAL A 234 5.40 3.47 13.51
CA VAL A 234 5.56 4.74 14.23
C VAL A 234 4.50 5.71 13.71
N VAL A 235 3.75 6.33 14.63
CA VAL A 235 2.75 7.33 14.25
C VAL A 235 3.45 8.55 13.64
N PRO A 236 3.14 8.92 12.38
CA PRO A 236 3.79 10.06 11.72
C PRO A 236 3.52 11.37 12.45
N SER A 237 4.58 12.14 12.71
CA SER A 237 4.51 13.45 13.35
C SER A 237 5.76 14.27 13.07
N GLY A 238 5.71 15.57 13.32
CA GLY A 238 6.81 16.48 13.02
C GLY A 238 6.95 16.78 11.54
N SER A 239 8.16 17.17 11.13
CA SER A 239 8.48 17.37 9.71
C SER A 239 8.74 16.02 9.03
N ILE A 240 8.08 15.79 7.89
CA ILE A 240 8.15 14.54 7.13
C ILE A 240 8.78 14.79 5.76
N ARG A 241 9.74 13.94 5.38
CA ARG A 241 10.34 13.90 4.05
C ARG A 241 10.05 12.56 3.40
N TYR A 242 9.78 12.56 2.11
CA TYR A 242 9.69 11.36 1.28
C TYR A 242 10.96 11.25 0.45
N GLY A 243 11.81 10.29 0.81
CA GLY A 243 13.02 9.96 0.08
C GLY A 243 12.74 9.02 -1.10
N ASP A 244 13.76 8.87 -1.96
CA ASP A 244 13.73 8.06 -3.19
C ASP A 244 14.66 6.83 -3.15
N ALA A 245 15.37 6.62 -2.04
CA ALA A 245 16.19 5.42 -1.81
C ALA A 245 15.29 4.24 -1.45
N ALA A 246 15.17 3.26 -2.31
CA ALA A 246 14.36 2.09 -2.06
C ALA A 246 15.07 1.06 -1.17
N VAL A 247 14.32 0.47 -0.24
CA VAL A 247 14.70 -0.70 0.54
C VAL A 247 14.07 -1.93 -0.12
N SER A 248 14.86 -2.94 -0.47
CA SER A 248 14.43 -4.18 -1.09
C SER A 248 14.29 -5.28 -0.04
N HIS A 249 13.09 -5.85 0.11
CA HIS A 249 12.85 -7.03 0.96
C HIS A 249 13.22 -8.30 0.18
N ARG A 250 14.35 -8.91 0.53
CA ARG A 250 14.93 -10.07 -0.17
C ARG A 250 14.83 -11.33 0.67
N LYS A 251 13.63 -11.72 1.00
CA LYS A 251 13.34 -12.91 1.80
C LYS A 251 13.87 -14.19 1.14
N LEU A 252 14.62 -15.02 1.87
CA LEU A 252 15.08 -16.32 1.40
C LEU A 252 14.22 -17.48 1.91
N HIS A 253 13.64 -17.35 3.09
CA HIS A 253 12.86 -18.42 3.72
C HIS A 253 11.45 -17.94 4.03
N ALA A 254 10.47 -18.81 3.85
CA ALA A 254 9.14 -18.58 4.39
C ALA A 254 9.24 -18.65 5.91
N GLY A 255 8.90 -17.54 6.62
CA GLY A 255 8.75 -17.58 8.06
C GLY A 255 7.54 -18.43 8.45
N ASP A 256 7.30 -18.57 9.76
CA ASP A 256 6.07 -19.18 10.27
C ASP A 256 4.85 -18.37 9.78
N PRO A 257 4.02 -18.93 8.88
CA PRO A 257 2.88 -18.23 8.32
C PRO A 257 1.82 -17.90 9.36
N ASP A 258 1.72 -18.71 10.43
CA ASP A 258 0.68 -18.61 11.44
C ASP A 258 1.06 -17.68 12.59
N ARG A 259 2.33 -17.26 12.69
CA ARG A 259 2.87 -16.47 13.81
C ARG A 259 2.04 -15.22 14.11
N ASN A 260 1.77 -14.43 13.11
CA ASN A 260 1.06 -13.16 13.28
C ASN A 260 -0.39 -13.40 13.75
N LEU A 261 -1.07 -14.36 13.13
CA LEU A 261 -2.42 -14.75 13.53
C LEU A 261 -2.45 -15.26 14.97
N HIS A 262 -1.49 -16.10 15.38
CA HIS A 262 -1.38 -16.59 16.74
C HIS A 262 -1.17 -15.46 17.76
N ILE A 263 -0.35 -14.46 17.43
CA ILE A 263 -0.14 -13.29 18.30
C ILE A 263 -1.46 -12.53 18.46
N TYR A 264 -2.19 -12.25 17.39
CA TYR A 264 -3.49 -11.58 17.49
C TYR A 264 -4.50 -12.38 18.32
N GLN A 265 -4.56 -13.70 18.14
CA GLN A 265 -5.45 -14.57 18.91
C GLN A 265 -5.11 -14.55 20.40
N LYS A 266 -3.83 -14.61 20.78
CA LYS A 266 -3.40 -14.46 22.19
C LYS A 266 -3.79 -13.11 22.78
N LEU A 267 -3.64 -12.04 22.01
CA LEU A 267 -4.04 -10.69 22.45
C LEU A 267 -5.56 -10.61 22.68
N LEU A 268 -6.37 -11.19 21.81
CA LEU A 268 -7.84 -11.26 22.01
C LEU A 268 -8.21 -12.08 23.24
N LEU A 269 -7.57 -13.22 23.45
CA LEU A 269 -7.80 -14.07 24.63
C LEU A 269 -7.40 -13.37 25.93
N SER A 270 -6.43 -12.47 25.90
CA SER A 270 -6.05 -11.63 27.05
C SER A 270 -7.02 -10.47 27.32
N GLY A 271 -8.08 -10.33 26.50
CA GLY A 271 -9.04 -9.24 26.63
C GLY A 271 -8.62 -7.92 26.00
N LYS A 272 -7.53 -7.89 25.22
CA LYS A 272 -7.08 -6.67 24.54
C LYS A 272 -8.11 -6.22 23.50
N ARG A 273 -8.48 -4.94 23.55
CA ARG A 273 -9.25 -4.29 22.47
C ARG A 273 -8.28 -3.78 21.41
N PHE A 274 -8.51 -4.15 20.18
CA PHE A 274 -7.68 -3.72 19.07
C PHE A 274 -7.90 -2.25 18.72
N SER A 275 -6.80 -1.56 18.45
CA SER A 275 -6.81 -0.29 17.75
C SER A 275 -7.34 -0.47 16.32
N PRO A 276 -7.78 0.59 15.62
CA PRO A 276 -8.23 0.45 14.23
C PRO A 276 -7.19 -0.24 13.33
N ARG A 277 -5.91 0.08 13.48
CA ARG A 277 -4.83 -0.57 12.73
C ARG A 277 -4.73 -2.07 13.05
N GLU A 278 -4.71 -2.45 14.32
CA GLU A 278 -4.66 -3.87 14.71
C GLU A 278 -5.90 -4.64 14.22
N GLN A 279 -7.07 -4.02 14.24
CA GLN A 279 -8.30 -4.60 13.73
C GLN A 279 -8.24 -4.88 12.22
N TYR A 280 -7.74 -3.91 11.44
CA TYR A 280 -7.53 -4.07 9.99
C TYR A 280 -6.54 -5.19 9.68
N TYR A 281 -5.38 -5.21 10.35
CA TYR A 281 -4.35 -6.22 10.07
C TYR A 281 -4.74 -7.62 10.58
N TYR A 282 -5.46 -7.71 11.70
CA TYR A 282 -6.05 -8.99 12.12
C TYR A 282 -7.02 -9.55 11.09
N ALA A 283 -7.88 -8.71 10.54
CA ALA A 283 -8.78 -9.12 9.48
C ALA A 283 -8.01 -9.54 8.20
N ARG A 284 -6.91 -8.86 7.88
CA ARG A 284 -6.03 -9.23 6.77
C ARG A 284 -5.39 -10.60 7.00
N GLU A 285 -4.85 -10.86 8.19
CA GLU A 285 -4.31 -12.19 8.54
C GLU A 285 -5.38 -13.28 8.37
N LEU A 286 -6.60 -13.03 8.82
CA LEU A 286 -7.71 -13.98 8.60
C LEU A 286 -7.98 -14.22 7.11
N CYS A 287 -7.92 -13.19 6.27
CA CYS A 287 -8.08 -13.34 4.82
C CYS A 287 -6.94 -14.15 4.21
N ASP A 288 -5.71 -13.88 4.60
CA ASP A 288 -4.51 -14.55 4.08
C ASP A 288 -4.50 -16.06 4.44
N HIS A 289 -5.14 -16.41 5.57
CA HIS A 289 -5.40 -17.81 6.01
C HIS A 289 -6.69 -18.42 5.44
N GLY A 290 -7.37 -17.74 4.51
CA GLY A 290 -8.62 -18.24 3.91
C GLY A 290 -9.83 -18.25 4.84
N ALA A 291 -9.72 -17.67 6.03
CA ALA A 291 -10.79 -17.61 7.03
C ALA A 291 -11.81 -16.48 6.71
N TYR A 292 -12.28 -16.43 5.46
CA TYR A 292 -13.10 -15.33 4.92
C TYR A 292 -14.36 -15.05 5.73
N ARG A 293 -15.03 -16.10 6.25
CA ARG A 293 -16.23 -15.93 7.08
C ARG A 293 -15.93 -15.25 8.42
N ALA A 294 -14.73 -15.47 8.97
CA ALA A 294 -14.29 -14.83 10.21
C ALA A 294 -13.76 -13.41 9.97
N ALA A 295 -13.14 -13.16 8.82
CA ALA A 295 -12.60 -11.85 8.46
C ALA A 295 -13.70 -10.81 8.23
N LEU A 296 -14.82 -11.18 7.59
CA LEU A 296 -15.88 -10.25 7.21
C LEU A 296 -16.46 -9.44 8.38
N PRO A 297 -16.88 -10.03 9.52
CA PRO A 297 -17.40 -9.25 10.64
C PRO A 297 -16.36 -8.23 11.17
N VAL A 298 -15.08 -8.59 11.17
CA VAL A 298 -14.01 -7.71 11.64
C VAL A 298 -13.83 -6.53 10.68
N LEU A 299 -13.82 -6.79 9.36
CA LEU A 299 -13.72 -5.76 8.32
C LEU A 299 -14.93 -4.82 8.34
N GLU A 300 -16.14 -5.36 8.44
CA GLU A 300 -17.36 -4.55 8.48
C GLU A 300 -17.43 -3.69 9.73
N GLN A 301 -17.05 -4.23 10.89
CA GLN A 301 -16.94 -3.44 12.12
C GLN A 301 -15.91 -2.32 11.98
N PHE A 302 -14.71 -2.61 11.46
CA PHE A 302 -13.66 -1.62 11.21
C PHE A 302 -14.17 -0.47 10.33
N LEU A 303 -14.81 -0.82 9.20
CA LEU A 303 -15.36 0.16 8.27
C LEU A 303 -16.55 0.94 8.85
N GLN A 304 -17.35 0.33 9.74
CA GLN A 304 -18.48 0.97 10.40
C GLN A 304 -18.01 1.97 11.47
N GLU A 305 -16.94 1.65 12.20
CA GLU A 305 -16.35 2.54 13.20
C GLU A 305 -15.76 3.80 12.58
N GLY A 306 -15.31 3.77 11.31
CA GLY A 306 -14.88 4.94 10.55
C GLY A 306 -13.63 5.65 11.11
N ARG A 307 -12.82 4.96 11.92
CA ARG A 307 -11.63 5.49 12.60
C ARG A 307 -10.32 5.07 11.94
N GLY A 308 -10.40 4.30 10.85
CA GLY A 308 -9.23 3.81 10.13
C GLY A 308 -8.51 4.91 9.35
N TRP A 309 -7.22 4.70 9.11
CA TRP A 309 -6.47 5.47 8.14
C TRP A 309 -7.05 5.24 6.74
N THR A 310 -7.08 6.31 5.90
CA THR A 310 -7.72 6.24 4.57
C THR A 310 -7.28 5.06 3.71
N PRO A 311 -5.98 4.77 3.54
CA PRO A 311 -5.54 3.58 2.80
C PRO A 311 -5.98 2.25 3.43
N ASP A 312 -6.03 2.16 4.77
CA ASP A 312 -6.53 0.95 5.45
C ASP A 312 -8.04 0.77 5.22
N ASN A 313 -8.83 1.88 5.16
CA ASN A 313 -10.25 1.82 4.82
C ASN A 313 -10.48 1.32 3.38
N ILE A 314 -9.68 1.81 2.42
CA ILE A 314 -9.74 1.33 1.02
C ILE A 314 -9.32 -0.14 0.96
N GLY A 315 -8.24 -0.51 1.64
CA GLY A 315 -7.77 -1.88 1.76
C GLY A 315 -8.80 -2.82 2.40
N ALA A 316 -9.52 -2.37 3.43
CA ALA A 316 -10.59 -3.12 4.06
C ALA A 316 -11.77 -3.37 3.11
N CYS A 317 -12.13 -2.38 2.30
CA CYS A 317 -13.13 -2.55 1.24
C CYS A 317 -12.69 -3.57 0.19
N LEU A 318 -11.41 -3.54 -0.21
CA LEU A 318 -10.82 -4.51 -1.12
C LEU A 318 -10.87 -5.94 -0.55
N LEU A 319 -10.39 -6.12 0.69
CA LEU A 319 -10.38 -7.41 1.37
C LEU A 319 -11.80 -7.97 1.56
N ALA A 320 -12.76 -7.14 2.00
CA ALA A 320 -14.14 -7.55 2.14
C ALA A 320 -14.75 -7.93 0.78
N GLY A 321 -14.46 -7.17 -0.28
CA GLY A 321 -14.87 -7.50 -1.65
C GLY A 321 -14.36 -8.87 -2.08
N ARG A 322 -13.07 -9.15 -1.84
CA ARG A 322 -12.46 -10.46 -2.12
C ARG A 322 -13.08 -11.58 -1.27
N CYS A 323 -13.29 -11.35 0.02
CA CYS A 323 -13.94 -12.32 0.89
C CYS A 323 -15.34 -12.67 0.39
N TYR A 324 -16.16 -11.68 0.03
CA TYR A 324 -17.50 -11.91 -0.53
C TYR A 324 -17.44 -12.67 -1.86
N ALA A 325 -16.50 -12.33 -2.76
CA ALA A 325 -16.31 -13.04 -4.02
C ALA A 325 -15.94 -14.52 -3.77
N ARG A 326 -15.01 -14.80 -2.85
CA ARG A 326 -14.62 -16.18 -2.45
C ARG A 326 -15.76 -16.96 -1.81
N LEU A 327 -16.73 -16.28 -1.23
CA LEU A 327 -17.94 -16.87 -0.66
C LEU A 327 -19.12 -16.90 -1.66
N GLU A 328 -18.85 -16.70 -2.95
CA GLU A 328 -19.82 -16.71 -4.03
C GLU A 328 -20.97 -15.68 -3.87
N GLN A 329 -20.64 -14.51 -3.30
CA GLN A 329 -21.55 -13.40 -3.07
C GLN A 329 -21.17 -12.17 -3.92
N PRO A 330 -21.30 -12.23 -5.26
CA PRO A 330 -20.77 -11.19 -6.16
C PRO A 330 -21.44 -9.83 -5.97
N ASP A 331 -22.71 -9.78 -5.57
CA ASP A 331 -23.40 -8.51 -5.31
C ASP A 331 -22.83 -7.81 -4.06
N ALA A 332 -22.54 -8.55 -2.99
CA ALA A 332 -21.93 -8.02 -1.79
C ALA A 332 -20.45 -7.62 -2.05
N ALA A 333 -19.73 -8.41 -2.85
CA ALA A 333 -18.39 -8.09 -3.29
C ALA A 333 -18.36 -6.74 -4.03
N MET A 334 -19.24 -6.54 -5.00
CA MET A 334 -19.37 -5.30 -5.75
C MET A 334 -19.70 -4.11 -4.84
N GLN A 335 -20.63 -4.27 -3.89
CA GLN A 335 -20.98 -3.22 -2.94
C GLN A 335 -19.79 -2.81 -2.07
N SER A 336 -19.03 -3.79 -1.59
CA SER A 336 -17.84 -3.52 -0.78
C SER A 336 -16.77 -2.78 -1.57
N LEU A 337 -16.50 -3.19 -2.81
CA LEU A 337 -15.53 -2.52 -3.69
C LEU A 337 -15.95 -1.08 -3.99
N PHE A 338 -17.22 -0.84 -4.30
CA PHE A 338 -17.73 0.53 -4.52
C PHE A 338 -17.68 1.41 -3.27
N ARG A 339 -17.80 0.83 -2.07
CA ARG A 339 -17.66 1.58 -0.81
C ARG A 339 -16.30 2.27 -0.69
N SER A 340 -15.24 1.72 -1.31
CA SER A 340 -13.90 2.33 -1.30
C SER A 340 -13.89 3.75 -1.86
N PHE A 341 -14.78 4.08 -2.79
CA PHE A 341 -14.88 5.40 -3.41
C PHE A 341 -15.41 6.49 -2.45
N CYS A 342 -15.92 6.10 -1.29
CA CYS A 342 -16.22 7.04 -0.21
C CYS A 342 -14.95 7.57 0.49
N TYR A 343 -13.82 6.90 0.31
CA TYR A 343 -12.56 7.22 0.98
C TYR A 343 -11.54 7.90 0.06
N GLY A 344 -11.69 7.77 -1.26
CA GLY A 344 -10.76 8.36 -2.22
C GLY A 344 -11.09 8.07 -3.67
N ILE A 345 -10.20 8.47 -4.56
CA ILE A 345 -10.31 8.14 -5.98
C ILE A 345 -10.21 6.62 -6.19
N PRO A 346 -10.77 6.08 -7.29
CA PRO A 346 -10.62 4.67 -7.62
C PRO A 346 -9.15 4.23 -7.66
N GLN A 347 -8.81 3.22 -6.86
CA GLN A 347 -7.46 2.63 -6.87
C GLN A 347 -7.39 1.52 -7.93
N PRO A 348 -6.22 1.30 -8.59
CA PRO A 348 -6.08 0.29 -9.65
C PRO A 348 -6.53 -1.11 -9.22
N GLU A 349 -6.20 -1.52 -8.00
CA GLU A 349 -6.59 -2.82 -7.47
C GLU A 349 -8.11 -2.98 -7.39
N ILE A 350 -8.80 -1.94 -6.91
CA ILE A 350 -10.28 -1.92 -6.83
C ILE A 350 -10.86 -2.00 -8.24
N CYS A 351 -10.32 -1.23 -9.18
CA CYS A 351 -10.76 -1.26 -10.57
C CYS A 351 -10.56 -2.64 -11.22
N CYS A 352 -9.42 -3.28 -10.97
CA CYS A 352 -9.14 -4.63 -11.46
C CYS A 352 -10.10 -5.67 -10.88
N GLU A 353 -10.40 -5.62 -9.57
CA GLU A 353 -11.36 -6.54 -8.96
C GLU A 353 -12.79 -6.34 -9.51
N ILE A 354 -13.24 -5.10 -9.67
CA ILE A 354 -14.55 -4.81 -10.29
C ILE A 354 -14.56 -5.30 -11.74
N GLY A 355 -13.50 -5.03 -12.49
CA GLY A 355 -13.34 -5.51 -13.88
C GLY A 355 -13.41 -7.03 -13.95
N GLY A 356 -12.77 -7.74 -13.01
CA GLY A 356 -12.80 -9.20 -12.89
C GLY A 356 -14.21 -9.74 -12.67
N LEU A 357 -14.97 -9.15 -11.74
CA LEU A 357 -16.35 -9.55 -11.48
C LEU A 357 -17.26 -9.37 -12.71
N PHE A 358 -17.07 -8.31 -13.51
CA PHE A 358 -17.80 -8.13 -14.77
C PHE A 358 -17.33 -9.12 -15.84
N LEU A 359 -16.04 -9.43 -15.89
CA LEU A 359 -15.48 -10.40 -16.84
C LEU A 359 -16.04 -11.82 -16.58
N GLU A 360 -16.10 -12.25 -15.33
CA GLU A 360 -16.72 -13.53 -14.93
C GLU A 360 -18.19 -13.61 -15.34
N GLN A 361 -18.90 -12.48 -15.30
CA GLN A 361 -20.29 -12.38 -15.75
C GLN A 361 -20.41 -12.21 -17.28
N GLN A 362 -19.30 -12.29 -18.02
CA GLN A 362 -19.23 -12.07 -19.48
C GLN A 362 -19.71 -10.68 -19.94
N GLN A 363 -19.68 -9.71 -19.04
CA GLN A 363 -20.05 -8.32 -19.33
C GLN A 363 -18.79 -7.55 -19.78
N TYR A 364 -18.32 -7.89 -21.00
CA TYR A 364 -17.02 -7.44 -21.52
C TYR A 364 -16.88 -5.93 -21.65
N PRO A 365 -17.91 -5.17 -22.11
CA PRO A 365 -17.80 -3.70 -22.18
C PRO A 365 -17.63 -3.06 -20.80
N GLN A 366 -18.31 -3.56 -19.77
CA GLN A 366 -18.20 -3.07 -18.40
C GLN A 366 -16.84 -3.44 -17.80
N ALA A 367 -16.37 -4.68 -18.00
CA ALA A 367 -15.04 -5.11 -17.61
C ALA A 367 -13.95 -4.22 -18.23
N ALA A 368 -14.04 -3.96 -19.55
CA ALA A 368 -13.10 -3.10 -20.24
C ALA A 368 -13.07 -1.67 -19.68
N PHE A 369 -14.23 -1.08 -19.36
CA PHE A 369 -14.28 0.24 -18.72
C PHE A 369 -13.45 0.30 -17.44
N TRP A 370 -13.59 -0.69 -16.54
CA TRP A 370 -12.88 -0.72 -15.27
C TRP A 370 -11.38 -0.99 -15.43
N TYR A 371 -10.98 -1.84 -16.37
CA TYR A 371 -9.56 -2.06 -16.66
C TYR A 371 -8.91 -0.83 -17.32
N HIS A 372 -9.62 -0.06 -18.14
CA HIS A 372 -9.13 1.23 -18.63
C HIS A 372 -8.89 2.21 -17.47
N LEU A 373 -9.87 2.30 -16.55
CA LEU A 373 -9.75 3.16 -15.38
C LEU A 373 -8.58 2.75 -14.49
N ALA A 374 -8.28 1.43 -14.37
CA ALA A 374 -7.13 0.94 -13.62
C ALA A 374 -5.81 1.47 -14.22
N ILE A 375 -5.65 1.43 -15.55
CA ILE A 375 -4.45 1.99 -16.22
C ILE A 375 -4.36 3.50 -15.99
N GLU A 376 -5.47 4.22 -16.16
CA GLU A 376 -5.52 5.68 -16.01
C GLU A 376 -5.17 6.12 -14.59
N THR A 377 -5.72 5.46 -13.58
CA THR A 377 -5.46 5.78 -12.17
C THR A 377 -4.11 5.26 -11.67
N GLY A 378 -3.54 4.26 -12.32
CA GLY A 378 -2.22 3.69 -12.00
C GLY A 378 -1.05 4.67 -12.10
N HIS A 379 -1.21 5.79 -12.80
CA HIS A 379 -0.21 6.85 -12.90
C HIS A 379 -0.27 7.87 -11.75
N GLN A 380 -1.24 7.77 -10.84
CA GLN A 380 -1.37 8.67 -9.71
C GLN A 380 -0.47 8.22 -8.56
N PRO A 381 -0.03 9.16 -7.68
CA PRO A 381 0.68 8.78 -6.46
C PRO A 381 -0.19 7.86 -5.59
N HIS A 382 0.40 6.75 -5.14
CA HIS A 382 -0.26 5.79 -4.27
C HIS A 382 0.22 5.95 -2.82
N GLU A 383 -0.70 5.82 -1.89
CA GLU A 383 -0.43 5.68 -0.45
C GLU A 383 -0.76 4.25 0.00
N GLY A 384 -0.05 3.77 1.01
CA GLY A 384 -0.22 2.40 1.51
C GLY A 384 0.51 1.36 0.65
N PHE A 385 -0.10 0.17 0.52
CA PHE A 385 0.40 -0.91 -0.32
C PHE A 385 -0.27 -0.85 -1.68
N TRP A 386 0.49 -1.00 -2.76
CA TRP A 386 -0.07 -1.14 -4.10
C TRP A 386 0.65 -2.22 -4.90
N ARG A 387 -0.10 -2.83 -5.82
CA ARG A 387 0.39 -3.86 -6.73
C ARG A 387 0.66 -3.23 -8.08
N GLN A 388 1.93 -3.17 -8.46
CA GLN A 388 2.34 -2.58 -9.75
C GLN A 388 1.63 -3.22 -10.93
N GLU A 389 1.43 -4.53 -10.91
CA GLU A 389 0.74 -5.25 -11.98
C GLU A 389 -0.71 -4.78 -12.20
N CYS A 390 -1.38 -4.23 -11.18
CA CYS A 390 -2.72 -3.66 -11.32
C CYS A 390 -2.72 -2.28 -11.99
N CYS A 391 -1.55 -1.62 -12.04
CA CYS A 391 -1.38 -0.33 -12.68
C CYS A 391 -1.08 -0.46 -14.19
N ASP A 392 -0.56 -1.61 -14.63
CA ASP A 392 0.02 -1.79 -15.97
C ASP A 392 -0.36 -3.12 -16.63
N TYR A 393 0.32 -4.22 -16.29
CA TYR A 393 0.21 -5.50 -17.00
C TYR A 393 -1.18 -6.12 -16.90
N LEU A 394 -1.72 -6.26 -15.68
CA LEU A 394 -2.99 -6.98 -15.45
C LEU A 394 -4.16 -6.35 -16.20
N PRO A 395 -4.44 -5.04 -16.10
CA PRO A 395 -5.52 -4.45 -16.87
C PRO A 395 -5.27 -4.52 -18.38
N ALA A 396 -4.02 -4.40 -18.87
CA ALA A 396 -3.72 -4.50 -20.27
C ALA A 396 -4.02 -5.90 -20.84
N ILE A 397 -3.59 -6.97 -20.16
CA ILE A 397 -3.86 -8.34 -20.62
C ILE A 397 -5.37 -8.68 -20.54
N GLN A 398 -6.08 -8.15 -19.55
CA GLN A 398 -7.53 -8.34 -19.44
C GLN A 398 -8.32 -7.53 -20.47
N LEU A 399 -7.85 -6.35 -20.86
CA LEU A 399 -8.41 -5.59 -22.00
C LEU A 399 -8.25 -6.36 -23.30
N CYS A 400 -7.11 -7.02 -23.52
CA CYS A 400 -6.92 -7.91 -24.65
C CYS A 400 -8.03 -8.97 -24.69
N VAL A 401 -8.33 -9.62 -23.58
CA VAL A 401 -9.41 -10.61 -23.48
C VAL A 401 -10.78 -9.98 -23.75
N CYS A 402 -11.09 -8.84 -23.15
CA CYS A 402 -12.37 -8.16 -23.32
C CYS A 402 -12.63 -7.81 -24.80
N TYR A 403 -11.66 -7.20 -25.47
CA TYR A 403 -11.80 -6.82 -26.88
C TYR A 403 -11.85 -8.00 -27.82
N ASP A 404 -11.11 -9.09 -27.55
CA ASP A 404 -11.26 -10.33 -28.34
C ASP A 404 -12.68 -10.90 -28.23
N ARG A 405 -13.23 -10.94 -27.00
CA ARG A 405 -14.61 -11.41 -26.76
C ARG A 405 -15.67 -10.53 -27.38
N MET A 406 -15.41 -9.24 -27.53
CA MET A 406 -16.27 -8.30 -28.27
C MET A 406 -16.09 -8.36 -29.79
N GLY A 407 -15.10 -9.13 -30.28
CA GLY A 407 -14.82 -9.29 -31.73
C GLY A 407 -13.90 -8.23 -32.31
N ASP A 408 -13.41 -7.28 -31.52
CA ASP A 408 -12.44 -6.27 -31.95
C ASP A 408 -11.00 -6.80 -31.79
N ILE A 409 -10.59 -7.58 -32.82
CA ILE A 409 -9.28 -8.25 -32.81
C ILE A 409 -8.13 -7.26 -32.90
N SER A 410 -8.34 -6.14 -33.61
CA SER A 410 -7.31 -5.11 -33.76
C SER A 410 -6.94 -4.50 -32.42
N THR A 411 -7.94 -4.06 -31.67
CA THR A 411 -7.76 -3.48 -30.32
C THR A 411 -7.24 -4.53 -29.33
N ALA A 412 -7.72 -5.78 -29.41
CA ALA A 412 -7.22 -6.87 -28.59
C ALA A 412 -5.71 -7.12 -28.82
N ALA A 413 -5.26 -7.16 -30.07
CA ALA A 413 -3.84 -7.33 -30.40
C ALA A 413 -2.98 -6.15 -29.92
N ALA A 414 -3.50 -4.91 -29.97
CA ALA A 414 -2.82 -3.72 -29.45
C ALA A 414 -2.63 -3.81 -27.91
N TYR A 415 -3.66 -4.22 -27.16
CA TYR A 415 -3.53 -4.41 -25.70
C TYR A 415 -2.65 -5.59 -25.34
N ASN A 416 -2.62 -6.65 -26.13
CA ASN A 416 -1.64 -7.72 -25.95
C ASN A 416 -0.19 -7.22 -26.13
N ALA A 417 0.06 -6.37 -27.13
CA ALA A 417 1.37 -5.75 -27.33
C ALA A 417 1.74 -4.82 -26.17
N LEU A 418 0.79 -4.05 -25.66
CA LEU A 418 0.97 -3.20 -24.47
C LEU A 418 1.32 -4.04 -23.24
N ALA A 419 0.60 -5.13 -22.96
CA ALA A 419 0.93 -6.05 -21.86
C ALA A 419 2.35 -6.60 -21.99
N GLY A 420 2.77 -6.96 -23.22
CA GLY A 420 4.12 -7.42 -23.50
C GLY A 420 5.23 -6.38 -23.33
N SER A 421 4.91 -5.09 -23.35
CA SER A 421 5.86 -4.02 -23.03
C SER A 421 6.17 -3.95 -21.54
N PHE A 422 5.23 -4.33 -20.68
CA PHE A 422 5.39 -4.38 -19.23
C PHE A 422 6.08 -5.67 -18.77
N ARG A 423 5.79 -6.82 -19.41
CA ARG A 423 6.39 -8.11 -19.08
C ARG A 423 7.02 -8.76 -20.31
N ARG A 424 8.32 -8.57 -20.48
CA ARG A 424 9.07 -9.19 -21.59
C ARG A 424 9.12 -10.71 -21.42
N GLY A 425 8.82 -11.44 -22.48
CA GLY A 425 8.87 -12.91 -22.49
C GLY A 425 7.68 -13.59 -21.81
N ASP A 426 6.62 -12.85 -21.49
CA ASP A 426 5.41 -13.42 -20.89
C ASP A 426 4.73 -14.44 -21.80
N ALA A 427 4.44 -15.64 -21.26
CA ALA A 427 3.89 -16.76 -22.02
C ALA A 427 2.47 -16.48 -22.56
N ALA A 428 1.63 -15.79 -21.77
CA ALA A 428 0.28 -15.44 -22.22
C ALA A 428 0.30 -14.44 -23.38
N VAL A 429 1.20 -13.44 -23.30
CA VAL A 429 1.42 -12.47 -24.37
C VAL A 429 1.90 -13.17 -25.65
N ALA A 430 2.84 -14.11 -25.54
CA ALA A 430 3.36 -14.88 -26.68
C ALA A 430 2.26 -15.75 -27.31
N TYR A 431 1.49 -16.45 -26.49
CA TYR A 431 0.34 -17.25 -26.94
C TYR A 431 -0.71 -16.39 -27.67
N ASN A 432 -1.12 -15.27 -27.09
CA ASN A 432 -2.09 -14.37 -27.70
C ASN A 432 -1.59 -13.80 -29.03
N ARG A 433 -0.30 -13.48 -29.14
CA ARG A 433 0.30 -13.01 -30.41
C ARG A 433 0.13 -14.03 -31.53
N GLN A 434 0.42 -15.31 -31.26
CA GLN A 434 0.22 -16.38 -32.23
C GLN A 434 -1.26 -16.54 -32.57
N TYR A 435 -2.13 -16.58 -31.57
CA TYR A 435 -3.59 -16.68 -31.76
C TYR A 435 -4.14 -15.58 -32.67
N PHE A 436 -3.75 -14.32 -32.47
CA PHE A 436 -4.20 -13.20 -33.31
C PHE A 436 -3.63 -13.30 -34.76
N ALA A 437 -2.39 -13.75 -34.92
CA ALA A 437 -1.80 -13.96 -36.24
C ALA A 437 -2.57 -15.03 -37.04
N GLU A 438 -2.91 -16.17 -36.43
CA GLU A 438 -3.72 -17.23 -37.04
C GLU A 438 -5.14 -16.76 -37.38
N LYS A 439 -5.76 -15.99 -36.47
CA LYS A 439 -7.12 -15.46 -36.65
C LYS A 439 -7.18 -14.44 -37.80
N ALA A 440 -6.12 -13.62 -37.94
CA ALA A 440 -5.99 -12.68 -39.06
C ALA A 440 -5.77 -13.40 -40.40
N ALA A 441 -4.99 -14.50 -40.42
CA ALA A 441 -4.77 -15.30 -41.62
C ALA A 441 -6.03 -15.99 -42.12
N ARG A 442 -6.94 -16.42 -41.25
CA ARG A 442 -8.22 -17.07 -41.58
C ARG A 442 -9.29 -16.09 -42.12
N ARG A 443 -9.10 -14.78 -41.95
CA ARG A 443 -10.03 -13.74 -42.43
C ARG A 443 -9.66 -13.19 -43.81
N LYS A 444 -8.47 -13.54 -44.32
CA LYS A 444 -8.02 -13.31 -45.71
C LYS A 444 -8.38 -14.47 -46.61
#